data_e4b1417c6ec1d5017c4c035a64902d4e
#
_entry.id   e4b1417c6ec1d5017c4c035a64902d4e
#
_cell.length_a   1.000
_cell.length_b   1.000
_cell.length_c   1.000
_cell.angle_alpha   90.00
_cell.angle_beta   90.00
_cell.angle_gamma   90.00
#
_symmetry.space_group_name_H-M   'P 1'
#
loop_
_entity.id
_entity.type
_entity.pdbx_description
1 polymer ?
#
loop_
_entity_poly.entity_id
_entity_poly.type
_entity_poly.pdbx_seq_one_letter_code
_entity_poly.pdbx_strand_id
1 'polypeptide(L)'
;MKRGLFVLVLAALAGLALGQGAMVRVAHLSPDAPAVDVLVNGQRAITGLAFKEVTPYIPLPAAKVRVQVVPAGQDAPVVIDAELDLKVGVYYTVAATGFLAQIRPQVYTDLLSGFFPRAGFARIRVVHASPDAPAVDVAVKGGPVLFAGLPFPRASAYASVPAGTYDLEVRAACTATVALDLPGVELEPGKVYTVFAVGSLKEGTLTVVPVVDATVLGGNR
;
A
#
# COMPACT_ATOMS: atom_id res chain seq x y z
N MET A 1 14.24 -18.08 -2.81
CA MET A 1 13.56 -16.81 -2.57
C MET A 1 14.43 -15.98 -1.62
N LYS A 2 15.17 -14.98 -2.15
CA LYS A 2 15.97 -14.05 -1.32
C LYS A 2 15.01 -13.00 -0.78
N ARG A 3 14.66 -13.09 0.50
CA ARG A 3 13.98 -12.02 1.22
C ARG A 3 14.93 -10.82 1.23
N GLY A 4 14.54 -9.73 0.58
CA GLY A 4 15.27 -8.48 0.63
C GLY A 4 15.44 -8.07 2.09
N LEU A 5 16.68 -7.95 2.52
CA LEU A 5 17.01 -7.49 3.87
C LEU A 5 16.88 -5.96 3.86
N PHE A 6 15.70 -5.46 4.27
CA PHE A 6 15.56 -4.02 4.53
C PHE A 6 16.40 -3.66 5.74
N VAL A 7 17.39 -2.82 5.56
CA VAL A 7 18.03 -2.17 6.70
C VAL A 7 17.18 -0.96 7.07
N LEU A 8 16.29 -1.14 8.03
CA LEU A 8 15.61 -0.03 8.67
C LEU A 8 16.65 0.66 9.57
N VAL A 9 17.26 1.73 9.10
CA VAL A 9 18.11 2.58 9.94
C VAL A 9 17.18 3.41 10.81
N LEU A 10 16.78 2.86 11.94
CA LEU A 10 16.11 3.61 13.00
C LEU A 10 17.16 4.53 13.65
N ALA A 11 17.50 5.63 12.98
CA ALA A 11 18.20 6.73 13.65
C ALA A 11 17.27 7.26 14.74
N ALA A 12 17.72 7.17 15.96
CA ALA A 12 17.01 7.49 17.19
C ALA A 12 16.14 8.74 17.06
N LEU A 13 14.86 8.57 16.83
CA LEU A 13 13.83 9.54 17.17
C LEU A 13 13.61 9.44 18.68
N ALA A 14 14.63 9.82 19.44
CA ALA A 14 14.56 9.93 20.89
C ALA A 14 13.46 10.94 21.23
N GLY A 15 12.38 10.49 21.85
CA GLY A 15 11.40 11.37 22.50
C GLY A 15 9.95 11.22 22.06
N LEU A 16 9.54 10.21 21.30
CA LEU A 16 8.12 9.97 21.10
C LEU A 16 7.53 9.30 22.34
N ALA A 17 6.82 10.09 23.15
CA ALA A 17 5.88 9.53 24.11
C ALA A 17 4.92 8.63 23.34
N LEU A 18 4.83 7.36 23.74
CA LEU A 18 3.91 6.38 23.16
C LEU A 18 2.48 6.99 23.10
N GLY A 19 1.97 7.21 21.89
CA GLY A 19 0.63 7.73 21.65
C GLY A 19 0.50 9.09 20.96
N GLN A 20 1.58 9.82 20.70
CA GLN A 20 1.54 11.17 20.11
C GLN A 20 2.06 11.25 18.67
N GLY A 21 2.24 10.16 17.96
CA GLY A 21 2.75 10.11 16.60
C GLY A 21 1.72 9.64 15.55
N ALA A 22 2.12 9.75 14.31
CA ALA A 22 1.50 9.09 13.18
C ALA A 22 2.22 7.77 12.91
N MET A 23 1.54 6.83 12.27
CA MET A 23 2.12 5.57 11.81
C MET A 23 2.25 5.62 10.28
N VAL A 24 3.45 5.50 9.76
CA VAL A 24 3.71 5.65 8.33
C VAL A 24 4.38 4.41 7.78
N ARG A 25 3.90 3.89 6.68
CA ARG A 25 4.62 2.89 5.88
C ARG A 25 4.87 3.44 4.48
N VAL A 26 5.89 2.91 3.82
CA VAL A 26 6.25 3.29 2.46
C VAL A 26 6.05 2.10 1.54
N ALA A 27 5.52 2.35 0.33
CA ALA A 27 5.31 1.37 -0.71
C ALA A 27 6.00 1.81 -2.01
N HIS A 28 6.79 0.94 -2.62
CA HIS A 28 7.35 1.19 -3.95
C HIS A 28 6.48 0.51 -5.01
N LEU A 29 5.66 1.29 -5.69
CA LEU A 29 4.65 0.80 -6.65
C LEU A 29 4.90 1.29 -8.09
N SER A 30 6.07 1.86 -8.38
CA SER A 30 6.48 2.29 -9.73
C SER A 30 7.11 1.10 -10.47
N PRO A 31 6.51 0.63 -11.59
CA PRO A 31 6.88 -0.66 -12.18
C PRO A 31 8.23 -0.67 -12.91
N ASP A 32 8.71 0.48 -13.36
CA ASP A 32 9.95 0.66 -14.15
C ASP A 32 11.04 1.43 -13.39
N ALA A 33 10.77 1.86 -12.16
CA ALA A 33 11.77 2.53 -11.34
C ALA A 33 12.68 1.50 -10.64
N PRO A 34 13.99 1.78 -10.52
CA PRO A 34 14.91 0.95 -9.75
C PRO A 34 14.55 0.97 -8.27
N ALA A 35 15.23 0.12 -7.46
CA ALA A 35 15.15 0.22 -6.02
C ALA A 35 15.49 1.64 -5.54
N VAL A 36 14.84 2.08 -4.47
CA VAL A 36 14.94 3.45 -3.97
C VAL A 36 15.35 3.49 -2.50
N ASP A 37 15.95 4.60 -2.11
CA ASP A 37 16.13 4.99 -0.72
C ASP A 37 15.16 6.12 -0.38
N VAL A 38 14.68 6.14 0.86
CA VAL A 38 13.75 7.15 1.34
C VAL A 38 14.39 7.93 2.47
N LEU A 39 14.42 9.25 2.32
CA LEU A 39 14.91 10.18 3.35
C LEU A 39 13.72 10.86 4.01
N VAL A 40 13.79 10.99 5.33
CA VAL A 40 12.84 11.74 6.15
C VAL A 40 13.61 12.88 6.81
N ASN A 41 13.22 14.13 6.52
CA ASN A 41 13.92 15.34 6.99
C ASN A 41 15.43 15.33 6.70
N GLY A 42 15.81 14.81 5.51
CA GLY A 42 17.19 14.71 5.07
C GLY A 42 17.97 13.50 5.63
N GLN A 43 17.38 12.72 6.51
CA GLN A 43 17.99 11.50 7.04
C GLN A 43 17.48 10.26 6.30
N ARG A 44 18.37 9.38 5.87
CA ARG A 44 18.05 8.13 5.18
C ARG A 44 17.38 7.17 6.16
N ALA A 45 16.08 6.96 5.99
CA ALA A 45 15.25 6.13 6.88
C ALA A 45 15.02 4.72 6.34
N ILE A 46 14.97 4.56 5.01
CA ILE A 46 14.74 3.29 4.33
C ILE A 46 15.76 3.18 3.21
N THR A 47 16.36 1.99 3.05
CA THR A 47 17.35 1.74 2.01
C THR A 47 16.96 0.54 1.16
N GLY A 48 17.15 0.66 -0.15
CA GLY A 48 17.03 -0.44 -1.10
C GLY A 48 15.59 -0.97 -1.28
N LEU A 49 14.56 -0.12 -1.08
CA LEU A 49 13.17 -0.51 -1.27
C LEU A 49 12.91 -0.82 -2.74
N ALA A 50 12.67 -2.09 -3.07
CA ALA A 50 12.45 -2.53 -4.44
C ALA A 50 10.97 -2.45 -4.86
N PHE A 51 10.72 -2.47 -6.16
CA PHE A 51 9.34 -2.55 -6.70
C PHE A 51 8.55 -3.70 -6.07
N LYS A 52 7.29 -3.44 -5.70
CA LYS A 52 6.36 -4.31 -4.96
C LYS A 52 6.62 -4.45 -3.47
N GLU A 53 7.63 -3.81 -2.94
CA GLU A 53 7.89 -3.87 -1.51
C GLU A 53 7.13 -2.79 -0.76
N VAL A 54 6.63 -3.19 0.41
CA VAL A 54 5.90 -2.34 1.35
C VAL A 54 6.51 -2.53 2.73
N THR A 55 6.93 -1.44 3.36
CA THR A 55 7.53 -1.50 4.71
C THR A 55 6.47 -1.79 5.78
N PRO A 56 6.87 -2.26 6.96
CA PRO A 56 6.03 -2.14 8.15
C PRO A 56 5.70 -0.67 8.45
N TYR A 57 4.67 -0.45 9.28
CA TYR A 57 4.43 0.88 9.83
C TYR A 57 5.53 1.27 10.81
N ILE A 58 6.06 2.47 10.64
CA ILE A 58 7.03 3.11 11.54
C ILE A 58 6.40 4.33 12.20
N PRO A 59 6.64 4.58 13.49
CA PRO A 59 6.14 5.77 14.16
C PRO A 59 6.95 7.00 13.70
N LEU A 60 6.25 8.07 13.32
CA LEU A 60 6.81 9.36 13.02
C LEU A 60 6.11 10.45 13.86
N PRO A 61 6.79 11.56 14.18
CA PRO A 61 6.15 12.70 14.83
C PRO A 61 4.93 13.17 14.04
N ALA A 62 3.85 13.52 14.74
CA ALA A 62 2.70 14.19 14.13
C ALA A 62 3.06 15.65 13.85
N ALA A 63 3.69 15.90 12.72
CA ALA A 63 4.22 17.18 12.29
C ALA A 63 4.32 17.20 10.76
N LYS A 64 4.72 18.31 10.22
CA LYS A 64 5.18 18.40 8.84
C LYS A 64 6.53 17.71 8.70
N VAL A 65 6.62 16.74 7.84
CA VAL A 65 7.84 16.01 7.52
C VAL A 65 8.12 16.08 6.02
N ARG A 66 9.39 16.32 5.67
CA ARG A 66 9.84 16.26 4.28
C ARG A 66 10.25 14.85 3.96
N VAL A 67 9.65 14.29 2.92
CA VAL A 67 9.98 12.95 2.42
C VAL A 67 10.62 13.11 1.04
N GLN A 68 11.82 12.55 0.88
CA GLN A 68 12.54 12.55 -0.38
C GLN A 68 12.84 11.11 -0.79
N VAL A 69 12.79 10.84 -2.10
CA VAL A 69 13.10 9.53 -2.67
C VAL A 69 14.22 9.71 -3.68
N VAL A 70 15.24 8.87 -3.56
CA VAL A 70 16.40 8.83 -4.46
C VAL A 70 16.64 7.40 -4.92
N PRO A 71 17.34 7.16 -6.03
CA PRO A 71 17.79 5.81 -6.39
C PRO A 71 18.65 5.20 -5.28
N ALA A 72 18.51 3.91 -5.05
CA ALA A 72 19.19 3.22 -3.96
C ALA A 72 20.71 3.41 -4.01
N GLY A 73 21.31 3.75 -2.88
CA GLY A 73 22.75 3.99 -2.75
C GLY A 73 23.24 5.32 -3.35
N GLN A 74 22.35 6.21 -3.77
CA GLN A 74 22.67 7.50 -4.35
C GLN A 74 22.05 8.64 -3.53
N ASP A 75 22.58 9.85 -3.68
CA ASP A 75 22.00 11.06 -3.06
C ASP A 75 21.28 11.94 -4.10
N ALA A 76 21.39 11.58 -5.38
CA ALA A 76 20.76 12.28 -6.51
C ALA A 76 20.53 11.29 -7.69
N PRO A 77 19.57 11.59 -8.59
CA PRO A 77 18.60 12.69 -8.48
C PRO A 77 17.53 12.43 -7.41
N VAL A 78 16.99 13.49 -6.82
CA VAL A 78 15.77 13.38 -6.01
C VAL A 78 14.59 13.24 -6.97
N VAL A 79 13.98 12.05 -7.00
CA VAL A 79 12.86 11.73 -7.91
C VAL A 79 11.50 12.07 -7.31
N ILE A 80 11.41 12.12 -5.98
CA ILE A 80 10.25 12.62 -5.24
C ILE A 80 10.75 13.53 -4.12
N ASP A 81 10.13 14.69 -3.97
CA ASP A 81 10.34 15.62 -2.85
C ASP A 81 8.96 16.16 -2.43
N ALA A 82 8.50 15.78 -1.26
CA ALA A 82 7.17 16.12 -0.78
C ALA A 82 7.15 16.44 0.72
N GLU A 83 6.30 17.38 1.10
CA GLU A 83 5.99 17.68 2.50
C GLU A 83 4.69 16.97 2.87
N LEU A 84 4.70 16.20 3.97
CA LEU A 84 3.55 15.50 4.51
C LEU A 84 3.16 16.12 5.84
N ASP A 85 1.88 16.46 6.01
CA ASP A 85 1.32 16.93 7.27
C ASP A 85 0.70 15.75 8.03
N LEU A 86 1.48 15.15 8.92
CA LEU A 86 1.10 13.94 9.66
C LEU A 86 0.29 14.30 10.92
N LYS A 87 -0.83 13.60 11.15
CA LYS A 87 -1.71 13.82 12.31
C LYS A 87 -1.57 12.70 13.33
N VAL A 88 -1.75 13.05 14.60
CA VAL A 88 -1.70 12.10 15.73
C VAL A 88 -2.69 10.96 15.55
N GLY A 89 -2.21 9.73 15.78
CA GLY A 89 -3.03 8.51 15.75
C GLY A 89 -3.50 8.06 14.37
N VAL A 90 -3.05 8.74 13.31
CA VAL A 90 -3.43 8.41 11.93
C VAL A 90 -2.37 7.50 11.31
N TYR A 91 -2.83 6.50 10.57
CA TYR A 91 -2.01 5.60 9.78
C TYR A 91 -1.96 6.07 8.32
N TYR A 92 -0.78 6.05 7.73
CA TYR A 92 -0.55 6.49 6.36
C TYR A 92 0.24 5.46 5.57
N THR A 93 -0.16 5.25 4.32
CA THR A 93 0.67 4.62 3.30
C THR A 93 1.15 5.70 2.33
N VAL A 94 2.47 5.90 2.27
CA VAL A 94 3.11 6.79 1.29
C VAL A 94 3.69 5.92 0.19
N ALA A 95 3.17 6.07 -1.02
CA ALA A 95 3.54 5.23 -2.15
C ALA A 95 4.23 6.05 -3.25
N ALA A 96 5.34 5.52 -3.78
CA ALA A 96 5.90 5.98 -5.05
C ALA A 96 5.11 5.33 -6.19
N THR A 97 4.38 6.11 -6.98
CA THR A 97 3.47 5.62 -8.04
C THR A 97 3.75 6.27 -9.39
N GLY A 98 3.27 5.66 -10.46
CA GLY A 98 3.51 6.10 -11.83
C GLY A 98 4.74 5.43 -12.43
N PHE A 99 4.98 5.64 -13.72
CA PHE A 99 6.26 5.31 -14.36
C PHE A 99 7.36 6.26 -13.90
N LEU A 100 8.61 5.81 -13.94
CA LEU A 100 9.78 6.60 -13.49
C LEU A 100 9.81 8.03 -14.04
N ALA A 101 9.49 8.19 -15.33
CA ALA A 101 9.47 9.51 -15.97
C ALA A 101 8.42 10.47 -15.40
N GLN A 102 7.43 9.94 -14.70
CA GLN A 102 6.30 10.69 -14.09
C GLN A 102 6.03 10.20 -12.65
N ILE A 103 7.07 9.68 -12.00
CA ILE A 103 6.95 9.16 -10.64
C ILE A 103 6.51 10.27 -9.69
N ARG A 104 5.57 9.94 -8.81
CA ARG A 104 5.00 10.90 -7.87
C ARG A 104 4.62 10.22 -6.54
N PRO A 105 4.62 10.98 -5.44
CA PRO A 105 4.13 10.46 -4.18
C PRO A 105 2.60 10.40 -4.22
N GLN A 106 2.06 9.31 -3.69
CA GLN A 106 0.64 9.18 -3.39
C GLN A 106 0.48 8.84 -1.91
N VAL A 107 -0.34 9.62 -1.21
CA VAL A 107 -0.59 9.40 0.21
C VAL A 107 -2.01 8.85 0.40
N TYR A 108 -2.10 7.73 1.09
CA TYR A 108 -3.35 7.12 1.49
C TYR A 108 -3.47 7.15 3.01
N THR A 109 -4.63 7.56 3.50
CA THR A 109 -4.97 7.40 4.92
C THR A 109 -5.53 6.00 5.14
N ASP A 110 -4.96 5.30 6.12
CA ASP A 110 -5.31 3.92 6.42
C ASP A 110 -6.24 3.92 7.64
N LEU A 111 -7.54 3.66 7.43
CA LEU A 111 -8.56 3.70 8.48
C LEU A 111 -8.49 2.46 9.37
N LEU A 112 -7.46 2.38 10.21
CA LEU A 112 -7.21 1.25 11.10
C LEU A 112 -7.71 1.50 12.53
N SER A 113 -7.77 2.76 12.96
CA SER A 113 -8.20 3.11 14.32
C SER A 113 -9.71 2.97 14.48
N GLY A 114 -10.16 2.19 15.48
CA GLY A 114 -11.57 2.08 15.85
C GLY A 114 -12.46 1.24 14.92
N PHE A 115 -11.93 0.70 13.84
CA PHE A 115 -12.68 -0.12 12.88
C PHE A 115 -12.14 -1.55 12.84
N PHE A 116 -12.65 -2.38 13.72
CA PHE A 116 -12.28 -3.79 13.76
C PHE A 116 -13.23 -4.65 12.91
N PRO A 117 -12.74 -5.70 12.24
CA PRO A 117 -13.59 -6.66 11.56
C PRO A 117 -14.57 -7.31 12.57
N ARG A 118 -15.81 -7.54 12.13
CA ARG A 118 -16.75 -8.37 12.89
C ARG A 118 -16.21 -9.79 12.99
N ALA A 119 -16.64 -10.54 14.02
CA ALA A 119 -16.32 -11.96 14.13
C ALA A 119 -16.72 -12.70 12.82
N GLY A 120 -15.82 -13.51 12.28
CA GLY A 120 -16.03 -14.22 11.02
C GLY A 120 -15.84 -13.37 9.75
N PHE A 121 -15.41 -12.11 9.88
CA PHE A 121 -15.17 -11.22 8.73
C PHE A 121 -13.71 -10.76 8.68
N ALA A 122 -13.25 -10.45 7.45
CA ALA A 122 -12.07 -9.67 7.15
C ALA A 122 -12.48 -8.28 6.66
N ARG A 123 -11.55 -7.33 6.68
CA ARG A 123 -11.70 -6.04 5.99
C ARG A 123 -10.66 -5.96 4.88
N ILE A 124 -11.06 -5.47 3.73
CA ILE A 124 -10.19 -5.36 2.57
C ILE A 124 -10.43 -4.03 1.85
N ARG A 125 -9.38 -3.42 1.36
CA ARG A 125 -9.43 -2.37 0.33
C ARG A 125 -8.48 -2.70 -0.80
N VAL A 126 -8.71 -2.08 -1.95
CA VAL A 126 -7.86 -2.17 -3.13
C VAL A 126 -7.26 -0.81 -3.43
N VAL A 127 -5.99 -0.78 -3.79
CA VAL A 127 -5.30 0.39 -4.32
C VAL A 127 -4.93 0.11 -5.77
N HIS A 128 -5.44 0.90 -6.69
CA HIS A 128 -5.06 0.81 -8.09
C HIS A 128 -3.77 1.59 -8.33
N ALA A 129 -2.65 0.89 -8.52
CA ALA A 129 -1.33 1.46 -8.70
C ALA A 129 -0.64 1.08 -10.03
N SER A 130 -1.41 0.56 -11.01
CA SER A 130 -0.94 0.34 -12.39
C SER A 130 -1.17 1.60 -13.23
N PRO A 131 -0.11 2.29 -13.70
CA PRO A 131 -0.25 3.63 -14.27
C PRO A 131 -0.87 3.67 -15.67
N ASP A 132 -0.84 2.57 -16.42
CA ASP A 132 -1.35 2.47 -17.80
C ASP A 132 -2.61 1.60 -17.93
N ALA A 133 -3.10 1.03 -16.83
CA ALA A 133 -4.37 0.33 -16.83
C ALA A 133 -5.54 1.33 -16.67
N PRO A 134 -6.68 1.09 -17.35
CA PRO A 134 -7.88 1.89 -17.16
C PRO A 134 -8.44 1.73 -15.74
N ALA A 135 -9.50 2.45 -15.41
CA ALA A 135 -10.25 2.17 -14.19
C ALA A 135 -10.65 0.68 -14.14
N VAL A 136 -10.64 0.08 -12.95
CA VAL A 136 -10.87 -1.36 -12.77
C VAL A 136 -12.05 -1.65 -11.85
N ASP A 137 -12.69 -2.79 -12.10
CA ASP A 137 -13.60 -3.44 -11.17
C ASP A 137 -12.87 -4.64 -10.54
N VAL A 138 -13.09 -4.86 -9.24
CA VAL A 138 -12.67 -6.11 -8.58
C VAL A 138 -13.92 -6.89 -8.22
N ALA A 139 -14.03 -8.11 -8.73
CA ALA A 139 -15.21 -8.95 -8.59
C ALA A 139 -14.85 -10.34 -8.07
N VAL A 140 -15.82 -11.00 -7.45
CA VAL A 140 -15.78 -12.45 -7.24
C VAL A 140 -16.05 -13.10 -8.58
N LYS A 141 -15.27 -14.10 -8.96
CA LYS A 141 -15.43 -14.87 -10.23
C LYS A 141 -16.81 -15.51 -10.29
N GLY A 142 -17.58 -15.14 -11.30
CA GLY A 142 -18.98 -15.56 -11.42
C GLY A 142 -19.93 -14.96 -10.37
N GLY A 143 -19.48 -13.98 -9.60
CA GLY A 143 -20.24 -13.37 -8.50
C GLY A 143 -20.27 -11.83 -8.55
N PRO A 144 -20.54 -11.18 -7.41
CA PRO A 144 -20.71 -9.74 -7.34
C PRO A 144 -19.41 -8.96 -7.51
N VAL A 145 -19.53 -7.72 -7.99
CA VAL A 145 -18.46 -6.73 -7.97
C VAL A 145 -18.30 -6.22 -6.55
N LEU A 146 -17.12 -6.35 -5.99
CA LEU A 146 -16.77 -5.87 -4.65
C LEU A 146 -16.34 -4.39 -4.66
N PHE A 147 -15.58 -4.00 -5.67
CA PHE A 147 -15.11 -2.62 -5.87
C PHE A 147 -15.28 -2.26 -7.34
N ALA A 148 -16.00 -1.18 -7.62
CA ALA A 148 -16.33 -0.77 -8.98
C ALA A 148 -15.62 0.53 -9.36
N GLY A 149 -15.18 0.63 -10.62
CA GLY A 149 -14.73 1.86 -11.25
C GLY A 149 -13.52 2.52 -10.59
N LEU A 150 -12.61 1.74 -9.99
CA LEU A 150 -11.47 2.28 -9.25
C LEU A 150 -10.39 2.79 -10.22
N PRO A 151 -10.15 4.11 -10.33
CA PRO A 151 -9.15 4.66 -11.24
C PRO A 151 -7.75 4.70 -10.60
N PHE A 152 -6.70 4.71 -11.42
CA PHE A 152 -5.34 5.03 -10.98
C PHE A 152 -5.23 6.52 -10.56
N PRO A 153 -4.51 6.87 -9.50
CA PRO A 153 -3.88 6.06 -8.45
C PRO A 153 -4.73 6.04 -7.15
N ARG A 154 -5.98 5.65 -7.21
CA ARG A 154 -6.92 5.74 -6.08
C ARG A 154 -6.96 4.45 -5.24
N ALA A 155 -7.34 4.62 -3.98
CA ALA A 155 -7.72 3.54 -3.09
C ALA A 155 -9.26 3.48 -2.97
N SER A 156 -9.81 2.28 -2.88
CA SER A 156 -11.20 2.08 -2.50
C SER A 156 -11.41 2.40 -1.00
N ALA A 157 -12.66 2.50 -0.59
CA ALA A 157 -13.00 2.35 0.82
C ALA A 157 -12.69 0.92 1.30
N TYR A 158 -12.55 0.73 2.62
CA TYR A 158 -12.48 -0.61 3.18
C TYR A 158 -13.87 -1.25 3.17
N ALA A 159 -13.98 -2.45 2.60
CA ALA A 159 -15.16 -3.30 2.65
C ALA A 159 -15.00 -4.40 3.69
N SER A 160 -16.09 -4.75 4.36
CA SER A 160 -16.16 -5.92 5.25
C SER A 160 -16.67 -7.10 4.44
N VAL A 161 -15.88 -8.18 4.39
CA VAL A 161 -16.18 -9.41 3.62
C VAL A 161 -16.15 -10.59 4.57
N PRO A 162 -17.02 -11.59 4.44
CA PRO A 162 -16.89 -12.84 5.20
C PRO A 162 -15.49 -13.42 5.01
N ALA A 163 -14.91 -13.99 6.07
CA ALA A 163 -13.65 -14.71 5.95
C ALA A 163 -13.86 -15.98 5.11
N GLY A 164 -12.87 -16.33 4.32
CA GLY A 164 -12.94 -17.48 3.41
C GLY A 164 -11.98 -17.37 2.25
N THR A 165 -12.06 -18.33 1.34
CA THR A 165 -11.26 -18.36 0.11
C THR A 165 -12.10 -17.90 -1.07
N TYR A 166 -11.55 -17.00 -1.88
CA TYR A 166 -12.24 -16.37 -3.00
C TYR A 166 -11.42 -16.51 -4.27
N ASP A 167 -12.10 -16.82 -5.37
CA ASP A 167 -11.55 -16.59 -6.70
C ASP A 167 -11.98 -15.19 -7.13
N LEU A 168 -11.00 -14.28 -7.27
CA LEU A 168 -11.24 -12.88 -7.61
C LEU A 168 -10.77 -12.59 -9.04
N GLU A 169 -11.38 -11.60 -9.66
CA GLU A 169 -10.99 -11.07 -10.96
C GLU A 169 -10.84 -9.55 -10.89
N VAL A 170 -9.78 -9.02 -11.50
CA VAL A 170 -9.66 -7.61 -11.82
C VAL A 170 -10.07 -7.44 -13.29
N ARG A 171 -11.08 -6.63 -13.54
CA ARG A 171 -11.66 -6.38 -14.87
C ARG A 171 -11.49 -4.93 -15.25
N ALA A 172 -11.43 -4.63 -16.55
CA ALA A 172 -11.61 -3.25 -17.00
C ALA A 172 -13.02 -2.77 -16.59
N ALA A 173 -13.12 -1.60 -16.00
CA ALA A 173 -14.36 -1.10 -15.40
C ALA A 173 -15.53 -1.12 -16.39
N CYS A 174 -16.69 -1.52 -15.89
CA CYS A 174 -17.93 -1.64 -16.68
C CYS A 174 -17.84 -2.65 -17.84
N THR A 175 -16.91 -3.59 -17.82
CA THR A 175 -16.78 -4.63 -18.85
C THR A 175 -16.63 -6.03 -18.21
N ALA A 176 -16.72 -7.07 -19.04
CA ALA A 176 -16.40 -8.44 -18.66
C ALA A 176 -14.93 -8.82 -18.95
N THR A 177 -14.13 -7.88 -19.46
CA THR A 177 -12.73 -8.15 -19.83
C THR A 177 -11.88 -8.32 -18.59
N VAL A 178 -11.41 -9.53 -18.33
CA VAL A 178 -10.54 -9.88 -17.21
C VAL A 178 -9.11 -9.49 -17.56
N ALA A 179 -8.54 -8.58 -16.75
CA ALA A 179 -7.14 -8.17 -16.84
C ALA A 179 -6.23 -9.03 -15.93
N LEU A 180 -6.78 -9.56 -14.83
CA LEU A 180 -6.05 -10.41 -13.89
C LEU A 180 -7.01 -11.38 -13.21
N ASP A 181 -6.69 -12.67 -13.26
CA ASP A 181 -7.38 -13.75 -12.54
C ASP A 181 -6.60 -14.09 -11.26
N LEU A 182 -7.26 -14.11 -10.13
CA LEU A 182 -6.69 -14.28 -8.80
C LEU A 182 -7.39 -15.44 -8.07
N PRO A 183 -7.05 -16.69 -8.40
CA PRO A 183 -7.66 -17.83 -7.75
C PRO A 183 -7.13 -18.01 -6.32
N GLY A 184 -8.00 -18.50 -5.43
CA GLY A 184 -7.61 -18.97 -4.11
C GLY A 184 -7.17 -17.86 -3.15
N VAL A 185 -7.68 -16.64 -3.27
CA VAL A 185 -7.38 -15.55 -2.33
C VAL A 185 -7.99 -15.85 -0.97
N GLU A 186 -7.13 -16.07 0.03
CA GLU A 186 -7.57 -16.35 1.39
C GLU A 186 -7.71 -15.06 2.21
N LEU A 187 -8.89 -14.83 2.77
CA LEU A 187 -9.19 -13.74 3.69
C LEU A 187 -9.47 -14.30 5.07
N GLU A 188 -8.53 -14.15 5.99
CA GLU A 188 -8.64 -14.67 7.34
C GLU A 188 -9.51 -13.77 8.24
N PRO A 189 -10.26 -14.35 9.19
CA PRO A 189 -11.11 -13.57 10.10
C PRO A 189 -10.25 -12.66 11.00
N GLY A 190 -10.75 -11.45 11.26
CA GLY A 190 -10.06 -10.48 12.11
C GLY A 190 -8.90 -9.75 11.45
N LYS A 191 -8.54 -10.05 10.19
CA LYS A 191 -7.48 -9.33 9.48
C LYS A 191 -8.02 -8.18 8.64
N VAL A 192 -7.19 -7.16 8.52
CA VAL A 192 -7.40 -6.00 7.64
C VAL A 192 -6.35 -6.03 6.55
N TYR A 193 -6.78 -5.95 5.31
CA TYR A 193 -5.92 -6.06 4.12
C TYR A 193 -5.95 -4.79 3.27
N THR A 194 -4.79 -4.42 2.76
CA THR A 194 -4.67 -3.58 1.56
C THR A 194 -4.08 -4.42 0.44
N VAL A 195 -4.73 -4.46 -0.70
CA VAL A 195 -4.25 -5.14 -1.91
C VAL A 195 -3.89 -4.08 -2.94
N PHE A 196 -2.61 -4.01 -3.30
CA PHE A 196 -2.13 -3.10 -4.33
C PHE A 196 -2.14 -3.82 -5.68
N ALA A 197 -2.93 -3.33 -6.65
CA ALA A 197 -2.87 -3.77 -8.04
C ALA A 197 -1.77 -2.95 -8.75
N VAL A 198 -0.71 -3.61 -9.15
CA VAL A 198 0.54 -3.00 -9.63
C VAL A 198 0.99 -3.59 -10.95
N GLY A 199 2.04 -3.01 -11.54
CA GLY A 199 2.61 -3.44 -12.81
C GLY A 199 2.11 -2.59 -13.97
N SER A 200 2.43 -3.01 -15.19
CA SER A 200 2.02 -2.39 -16.45
C SER A 200 1.12 -3.33 -17.25
N LEU A 201 -0.01 -2.81 -17.71
CA LEU A 201 -0.92 -3.52 -18.59
C LEU A 201 -0.27 -3.79 -19.93
N LYS A 202 0.42 -2.78 -20.49
CA LYS A 202 1.06 -2.88 -21.81
C LYS A 202 2.20 -3.89 -21.83
N GLU A 203 2.93 -4.01 -20.72
CA GLU A 203 4.05 -4.96 -20.59
C GLU A 203 3.61 -6.33 -20.08
N GLY A 204 2.31 -6.53 -19.80
CA GLY A 204 1.79 -7.81 -19.29
C GLY A 204 2.32 -8.17 -17.90
N THR A 205 2.73 -7.19 -17.09
CA THR A 205 3.33 -7.41 -15.76
C THR A 205 2.35 -7.15 -14.61
N LEU A 206 1.05 -7.03 -14.92
CA LEU A 206 0.02 -6.82 -13.90
C LEU A 206 0.05 -7.93 -12.85
N THR A 207 -0.05 -7.52 -11.60
CA THR A 207 -0.09 -8.42 -10.45
C THR A 207 -0.70 -7.71 -9.24
N VAL A 208 -0.86 -8.43 -8.14
CA VAL A 208 -1.28 -7.87 -6.86
C VAL A 208 -0.23 -8.08 -5.78
N VAL A 209 -0.18 -7.13 -4.85
CA VAL A 209 0.62 -7.21 -3.62
C VAL A 209 -0.34 -7.11 -2.44
N PRO A 210 -0.72 -8.24 -1.83
CA PRO A 210 -1.53 -8.23 -0.62
C PRO A 210 -0.66 -7.90 0.60
N VAL A 211 -1.17 -7.05 1.47
CA VAL A 211 -0.52 -6.65 2.72
C VAL A 211 -1.54 -6.73 3.84
N VAL A 212 -1.16 -7.35 4.95
CA VAL A 212 -1.95 -7.32 6.19
C VAL A 212 -1.64 -6.01 6.92
N ASP A 213 -2.63 -5.14 7.01
CA ASP A 213 -2.51 -3.84 7.65
C ASP A 213 -2.57 -3.94 9.18
N ALA A 214 -3.46 -4.80 9.67
CA ALA A 214 -3.65 -5.07 11.08
C ALA A 214 -4.28 -6.46 11.30
N THR A 215 -3.99 -7.03 12.46
CA THR A 215 -4.67 -8.24 12.95
C THR A 215 -5.35 -7.90 14.26
N VAL A 216 -6.65 -8.13 14.33
CA VAL A 216 -7.40 -8.01 15.58
C VAL A 216 -7.38 -9.38 16.23
N LEU A 217 -6.55 -9.52 17.25
CA LEU A 217 -6.62 -10.69 18.12
C LEU A 217 -8.00 -10.65 18.81
N GLY A 218 -8.81 -11.68 18.57
CA GLY A 218 -10.11 -11.79 19.18
C GLY A 218 -10.00 -11.62 20.70
N GLY A 219 -10.41 -10.46 21.21
CA GLY A 219 -10.55 -10.28 22.65
C GLY A 219 -11.66 -11.21 23.10
N ASN A 220 -11.33 -12.20 23.92
CA ASN A 220 -12.32 -12.89 24.73
C ASN A 220 -13.14 -11.84 25.48
N ARG A 221 -14.41 -11.71 25.13
CA ARG A 221 -15.42 -11.13 26.00
C ARG A 221 -16.18 -12.26 26.64
#